data_5593fd016613bb7aa0cbe0ed49c6129c
#
_entry.id   5593fd016613bb7aa0cbe0ed49c6129c
#
_cell.length_a   1.000
_cell.length_b   1.000
_cell.length_c   1.000
_cell.angle_alpha   90.00
_cell.angle_beta   90.00
_cell.angle_gamma   90.00
#
_symmetry.space_group_name_H-M   'P 1'
#
loop_
_entity.id
_entity.type
_entity.pdbx_description
1 polymer ?
#
loop_
_entity_poly.entity_id
_entity_poly.type
_entity_poly.pdbx_seq_one_letter_code
_entity_poly.pdbx_strand_id
1 'polypeptide(L)' 'MNVKIGDKIRHTLFGGEVCVGMVEDIQICRQGEKEGRSVKSADVSKHHGVIDVSNGHWCYFDQVKEVM' A
#
# COMPACT_ATOMS: atom_id res chain seq x y z
N MET A 1 -3.76 -10.61 -3.64
CA MET A 1 -2.44 -10.43 -3.01
C MET A 1 -2.64 -9.84 -1.63
N ASN A 2 -2.12 -10.50 -0.62
CA ASN A 2 -2.24 -10.03 0.77
C ASN A 2 -0.97 -9.30 1.18
N VAL A 3 -1.13 -8.12 1.77
CA VAL A 3 -0.03 -7.26 2.24
C VAL A 3 -0.19 -7.06 3.73
N LYS A 4 0.90 -7.12 4.48
CA LYS A 4 0.89 -6.89 5.92
C LYS A 4 2.01 -5.95 6.34
N ILE A 5 1.85 -5.34 7.49
CA ILE A 5 2.87 -4.46 8.07
C ILE A 5 4.18 -5.24 8.22
N GLY A 6 5.29 -4.63 7.79
CA GLY A 6 6.61 -5.23 7.79
C GLY A 6 6.99 -5.93 6.49
N ASP A 7 6.04 -6.14 5.58
CA ASP A 7 6.36 -6.70 4.26
C ASP A 7 7.19 -5.72 3.45
N LYS A 8 8.13 -6.26 2.68
CA LYS A 8 8.82 -5.48 1.64
C LYS A 8 8.01 -5.57 0.36
N ILE A 9 7.68 -4.43 -0.21
CA ILE A 9 6.84 -4.36 -1.42
C ILE A 9 7.53 -3.57 -2.53
N ARG A 10 7.14 -3.89 -3.75
CA ARG A 10 7.39 -3.06 -4.92
C ARG A 10 6.09 -2.36 -5.28
N HIS A 11 6.15 -1.05 -5.44
CA HIS A 11 4.97 -0.24 -5.78
C HIS A 11 5.34 0.83 -6.80
N THR A 12 4.32 1.35 -7.47
CA THR A 12 4.50 2.47 -8.40
C THR A 12 4.17 3.79 -7.71
N LEU A 13 4.77 4.86 -8.20
CA LEU A 13 4.37 6.23 -7.90
C LEU A 13 3.38 6.71 -8.97
N PHE A 14 2.80 7.89 -8.75
CA PHE A 14 1.81 8.45 -9.67
C PHE A 14 2.40 8.76 -11.05
N GLY A 15 3.70 9.01 -11.14
CA GLY A 15 4.39 9.19 -12.41
C GLY A 15 4.80 7.89 -13.11
N GLY A 16 4.48 6.74 -12.52
CA GLY A 16 4.81 5.43 -13.08
C GLY A 16 6.17 4.86 -12.66
N GLU A 17 6.95 5.60 -11.87
CA GLU A 17 8.20 5.09 -11.33
C GLU A 17 7.94 3.94 -10.37
N VAL A 18 8.86 2.98 -10.33
CA VAL A 18 8.79 1.83 -9.43
C VAL A 18 9.71 2.05 -8.25
N CYS A 19 9.18 1.85 -7.06
CA CYS A 19 9.92 1.99 -5.80
C CYS A 19 9.78 0.72 -4.96
N VAL A 20 10.73 0.54 -4.05
CA VAL A 20 10.74 -0.57 -3.11
C VAL A 20 10.86 -0.02 -1.69
N GLY A 21 10.12 -0.59 -0.77
CA GLY A 21 10.19 -0.22 0.64
C GLY A 21 9.38 -1.16 1.50
N MET A 22 9.45 -0.94 2.81
CA MET A 22 8.72 -1.76 3.77
C MET A 22 7.40 -1.08 4.16
N VAL A 23 6.38 -1.88 4.32
CA VAL A 23 5.06 -1.42 4.74
C VAL A 23 5.09 -1.00 6.20
N GLU A 24 4.75 0.26 6.47
CA GLU A 24 4.71 0.83 7.82
C GLU A 24 3.30 0.98 8.36
N ASP A 25 2.33 1.28 7.51
CA ASP A 25 0.93 1.39 7.90
C ASP A 25 0.03 1.01 6.73
N ILE A 26 -1.13 0.45 7.05
CA ILE A 26 -2.13 0.06 6.06
C ILE A 26 -3.47 0.59 6.54
N GLN A 27 -4.17 1.32 5.68
CA GLN A 27 -5.51 1.81 5.97
C GLN A 27 -6.48 1.38 4.88
N ILE A 28 -7.58 0.78 5.28
CA ILE A 28 -8.69 0.49 4.36
C ILE A 28 -9.57 1.74 4.31
N CYS A 29 -9.76 2.25 3.10
CA CYS A 29 -10.48 3.49 2.83
C CYS A 29 -11.60 3.24 1.84
N ARG A 30 -12.53 4.20 1.72
CA ARG A 30 -13.43 4.24 0.59
C ARG A 30 -12.65 4.66 -0.65
N GLN A 31 -13.11 4.26 -1.81
CA GLN A 31 -12.48 4.63 -3.07
C GLN A 31 -12.31 6.15 -3.17
N GLY A 32 -11.10 6.59 -3.47
CA GLY A 32 -10.76 8.01 -3.61
C GLY A 32 -10.43 8.73 -2.31
N GLU A 33 -10.62 8.09 -1.16
CA GLU A 33 -10.22 8.66 0.13
C GLU A 33 -8.79 8.24 0.48
N LYS A 34 -8.12 9.04 1.31
CA LYS A 34 -6.74 8.81 1.74
C LYS A 34 -6.62 8.39 3.19
N GLU A 35 -7.71 8.44 3.92
CA GLU A 35 -7.74 8.05 5.32
C GLU A 35 -8.86 7.07 5.56
N GLY A 36 -8.65 6.16 6.46
CA GLY A 36 -9.62 5.15 6.81
C GLY A 36 -9.22 4.39 8.05
N ARG A 37 -9.62 3.14 8.12
CA ARG A 37 -9.34 2.28 9.27
C ARG A 37 -7.98 1.63 9.11
N SER A 38 -7.10 1.79 10.12
CA SER A 38 -5.82 1.09 10.17
C SER A 38 -6.03 -0.41 10.41
N VAL A 39 -5.33 -1.20 9.63
CA VAL A 39 -5.35 -2.66 9.74
C VAL A 39 -3.92 -3.20 9.71
N LYS A 40 -3.72 -4.42 10.17
CA LYS A 40 -2.40 -5.05 10.16
C LYS A 40 -2.09 -5.76 8.84
N SER A 41 -3.12 -6.12 8.12
CA SER A 41 -3.00 -6.76 6.79
C SER A 41 -4.27 -6.51 5.98
N ALA A 42 -4.14 -6.56 4.67
CA ALA A 42 -5.26 -6.42 3.76
C ALA A 42 -4.97 -7.12 2.42
N ASP A 43 -6.02 -7.63 1.80
CA ASP A 43 -5.93 -8.09 0.42
C ASP A 43 -6.16 -6.88 -0.49
N VAL A 44 -5.07 -6.41 -1.09
CA VAL A 44 -5.09 -5.17 -1.88
C VAL A 44 -5.88 -5.29 -3.18
N SER A 45 -6.20 -6.51 -3.60
CA SER A 45 -7.04 -6.75 -4.78
C SER A 45 -8.53 -6.74 -4.47
N LYS A 46 -8.92 -6.78 -3.20
CA LYS A 46 -10.31 -6.84 -2.77
C LYS A 46 -10.84 -5.57 -2.11
N HIS A 47 -9.96 -4.66 -1.75
CA HIS A 47 -10.31 -3.44 -1.02
C HIS A 47 -9.66 -2.22 -1.64
N HIS A 48 -10.11 -1.05 -1.24
CA HIS A 48 -9.44 0.21 -1.51
C HIS A 48 -8.73 0.68 -0.25
N GLY A 49 -7.59 1.29 -0.41
CA GLY A 49 -6.85 1.78 0.73
C GLY A 49 -5.53 2.41 0.37
N VAL A 50 -4.78 2.78 1.41
CA VAL A 50 -3.47 3.40 1.27
C VAL A 50 -2.45 2.68 2.14
N ILE A 51 -1.22 2.71 1.70
CA ILE A 51 -0.08 2.12 2.40
C ILE A 51 0.98 3.19 2.56
N ASP A 52 1.45 3.37 3.80
CA ASP A 52 2.63 4.18 4.08
C ASP A 52 3.86 3.28 4.01
N VAL A 53 4.87 3.74 3.29
CA VAL A 53 6.06 2.97 2.98
C VAL A 53 7.30 3.65 3.55
N SER A 54 8.27 2.85 3.98
CA SER A 54 9.49 3.33 4.64
C SER A 54 10.40 4.20 3.76
N ASN A 55 10.16 4.22 2.46
CA ASN A 55 10.93 5.01 1.50
C ASN A 55 10.50 6.49 1.41
N GLY A 56 9.64 6.95 2.31
CA GLY A 56 9.12 8.33 2.32
C GLY A 56 7.92 8.56 1.42
N HIS A 57 7.42 7.51 0.78
CA HIS A 57 6.25 7.59 -0.08
C HIS A 57 5.06 6.86 0.55
N TRP A 58 3.89 7.11 -0.01
CA TRP A 58 2.70 6.32 0.23
C TRP A 58 2.11 5.92 -1.13
N CYS A 59 1.29 4.89 -1.14
CA CYS A 59 0.66 4.44 -2.38
C CYS A 59 -0.76 3.94 -2.10
N TYR A 60 -1.58 3.92 -3.15
CA TYR A 60 -2.86 3.23 -3.11
C TYR A 60 -2.65 1.72 -3.23
N PHE A 61 -3.63 0.94 -2.80
CA PHE A 61 -3.58 -0.53 -2.89
C PHE A 61 -3.32 -1.01 -4.31
N ASP A 62 -3.92 -0.37 -5.32
CA ASP A 62 -3.76 -0.78 -6.72
C ASP A 62 -2.38 -0.45 -7.31
N GLN A 63 -1.57 0.30 -6.58
CA GLN A 63 -0.19 0.60 -7.00
C GLN A 63 0.82 -0.43 -6.50
N VAL A 64 0.41 -1.37 -5.66
CA VAL A 64 1.30 -2.45 -5.21
C VAL A 64 1.45 -3.47 -6.32
N LYS A 65 2.70 -3.75 -6.71
CA LYS A 65 3.02 -4.67 -7.81
C LYS A 65 3.37 -6.06 -7.32
N GLU A 66 4.08 -6.15 -6.20
CA GLU A 66 4.40 -7.43 -5.59
C GLU A 66 4.80 -7.28 -4.13
N VAL A 67 4.64 -8.36 -3.39
CA VAL A 67 5.23 -8.56 -2.07
C VAL A 67 6.50 -9.37 -2.28
N MET A 68 7.61 -8.85 -1.81
CA MET A 68 8.93 -9.43 -2.07
C MET A 68 9.36 -10.42 -1.00
#